data_0d2b3c6188dfae044b666cfb703a5183
#
_entry.id   0d2b3c6188dfae044b666cfb703a5183
#
_cell.length_a   1.000
_cell.length_b   1.000
_cell.length_c   1.000
_cell.angle_alpha   90.00
_cell.angle_beta   90.00
_cell.angle_gamma   90.00
#
_symmetry.space_group_name_H-M   'P 1'
#
loop_
_entity.id
_entity.type
_entity.pdbx_description
1 polymer ?
#
loop_
_entity_poly.entity_id
_entity_poly.type
_entity_poly.pdbx_seq_one_letter_code
_entity_poly.pdbx_strand_id
1 'polypeptide(L)'
;MTTTVPRMTAVAPSAIAFRRTTEADLAAAFAVFHAAQDELHKRRGAPWKVAAFDPAGPWATLQRHLLAHDGAHAFVAEEDGRIVGFTAALVRDDFWFLSALFVDPSCQGRGVGARLFELAWDASCRRHATVTEAIQPVSNGLYARRGVMPVTPMLVFSGRPRVDSRSDSRVGARTDSREKDLQAVAPEREALAAIDVAAYGFDRSTDHTLWARMSQGATLWQRDGAPCAYSYRDTIPGLIGPIAGRDAECAALALRAELARTPENGEVRLSIPGTATVLVRVALDAGLRFDDPGLLLLSPGDALPSSWIPHSFWLL
;
A
#
# COMPACT_ATOMS: atom_id res chain seq x y z
N MET A 1 0.16 -65.68 -17.42
CA MET A 1 0.06 -64.90 -16.16
C MET A 1 -0.10 -63.43 -16.52
N THR A 2 -1.32 -62.92 -16.44
CA THR A 2 -1.64 -61.55 -16.84
C THR A 2 -1.57 -60.67 -15.60
N THR A 3 -0.57 -59.80 -15.53
CA THR A 3 -0.37 -58.89 -14.40
C THR A 3 -1.35 -57.73 -14.52
N THR A 4 -2.36 -57.70 -13.67
CA THR A 4 -3.31 -56.57 -13.56
C THR A 4 -2.64 -55.42 -12.82
N VAL A 5 -2.37 -54.32 -13.51
CA VAL A 5 -1.90 -53.09 -12.92
C VAL A 5 -3.08 -52.41 -12.17
N PRO A 6 -2.95 -52.05 -10.88
CA PRO A 6 -4.02 -51.41 -10.15
C PRO A 6 -4.25 -50.03 -10.73
N ARG A 7 -5.50 -49.75 -11.11
CA ARG A 7 -5.96 -48.46 -11.56
C ARG A 7 -5.92 -47.48 -10.36
N MET A 8 -4.99 -46.52 -10.38
CA MET A 8 -5.01 -45.42 -9.42
C MET A 8 -6.35 -44.68 -9.57
N THR A 9 -7.18 -44.75 -8.55
CA THR A 9 -8.38 -43.91 -8.44
C THR A 9 -7.91 -42.45 -8.31
N ALA A 10 -8.17 -41.65 -9.34
CA ALA A 10 -7.99 -40.19 -9.24
C ALA A 10 -8.90 -39.69 -8.12
N VAL A 11 -8.31 -39.19 -7.04
CA VAL A 11 -9.05 -38.48 -5.99
C VAL A 11 -9.66 -37.23 -6.67
N ALA A 12 -10.98 -37.13 -6.60
CA ALA A 12 -11.67 -35.94 -7.10
C ALA A 12 -11.08 -34.69 -6.42
N PRO A 13 -10.82 -33.60 -7.16
CA PRO A 13 -10.31 -32.39 -6.54
C PRO A 13 -11.30 -31.95 -5.45
N SER A 14 -10.77 -31.71 -4.27
CA SER A 14 -11.53 -31.24 -3.12
C SER A 14 -12.22 -29.89 -3.44
N ALA A 15 -13.41 -29.70 -2.93
CA ALA A 15 -14.16 -28.48 -3.13
C ALA A 15 -13.55 -27.33 -2.31
N ILE A 16 -13.24 -26.21 -2.96
CA ILE A 16 -12.75 -25.01 -2.28
C ILE A 16 -13.94 -24.27 -1.66
N ALA A 17 -13.91 -24.11 -0.34
CA ALA A 17 -14.87 -23.30 0.41
C ALA A 17 -14.39 -21.85 0.53
N PHE A 18 -15.34 -20.91 0.51
CA PHE A 18 -15.06 -19.49 0.70
C PHE A 18 -15.86 -18.98 1.90
N ARG A 19 -15.18 -18.32 2.82
CA ARG A 19 -15.80 -17.78 4.02
C ARG A 19 -15.16 -16.46 4.46
N ARG A 20 -15.79 -15.76 5.36
CA ARG A 20 -15.20 -14.58 6.00
C ARG A 20 -13.90 -14.93 6.70
N THR A 21 -12.94 -14.01 6.60
CA THR A 21 -11.67 -14.11 7.34
C THR A 21 -11.93 -13.87 8.83
N THR A 22 -11.27 -14.64 9.66
CA THR A 22 -11.21 -14.43 11.11
C THR A 22 -9.77 -14.16 11.55
N GLU A 23 -9.58 -13.71 12.79
CA GLU A 23 -8.23 -13.50 13.31
C GLU A 23 -7.40 -14.80 13.36
N ALA A 24 -8.04 -15.93 13.59
CA ALA A 24 -7.36 -17.25 13.59
C ALA A 24 -6.74 -17.62 12.23
N ASP A 25 -7.23 -17.03 11.13
CA ASP A 25 -6.73 -17.31 9.79
C ASP A 25 -5.45 -16.53 9.45
N LEU A 26 -5.10 -15.51 10.21
CA LEU A 26 -4.05 -14.56 9.85
C LEU A 26 -2.68 -15.22 9.66
N ALA A 27 -2.31 -16.19 10.49
CA ALA A 27 -1.04 -16.91 10.34
C ALA A 27 -0.99 -17.71 9.03
N ALA A 28 -2.08 -18.36 8.66
CA ALA A 28 -2.20 -19.12 7.42
C ALA A 28 -2.25 -18.19 6.20
N ALA A 29 -2.98 -17.06 6.28
CA ALA A 29 -3.02 -16.04 5.23
C ALA A 29 -1.63 -15.42 4.99
N PHE A 30 -0.86 -15.18 6.05
CA PHE A 30 0.53 -14.72 5.94
C PHE A 30 1.43 -15.73 5.22
N ALA A 31 1.24 -17.02 5.48
CA ALA A 31 1.98 -18.07 4.77
C ALA A 31 1.63 -18.09 3.27
N VAL A 32 0.35 -17.93 2.92
CA VAL A 32 -0.10 -17.81 1.52
C VAL A 32 0.51 -16.58 0.84
N PHE A 33 0.54 -15.43 1.52
CA PHE A 33 1.21 -14.23 1.02
C PHE A 33 2.67 -14.50 0.68
N HIS A 34 3.42 -15.09 1.62
CA HIS A 34 4.84 -15.38 1.40
C HIS A 34 5.07 -16.40 0.28
N ALA A 35 4.24 -17.45 0.18
CA ALA A 35 4.34 -18.42 -0.90
C ALA A 35 4.10 -17.77 -2.29
N ALA A 36 3.10 -16.89 -2.39
CA ALA A 36 2.80 -16.17 -3.62
C ALA A 36 3.92 -15.18 -4.02
N GLN A 37 4.50 -14.50 -3.03
CA GLN A 37 5.61 -13.57 -3.26
C GLN A 37 6.90 -14.31 -3.64
N ASP A 38 7.20 -15.42 -2.98
CA ASP A 38 8.37 -16.24 -3.30
C ASP A 38 8.32 -16.77 -4.75
N GLU A 39 7.14 -17.26 -5.18
CA GLU A 39 6.94 -17.68 -6.57
C GLU A 39 7.11 -16.52 -7.57
N LEU A 40 6.58 -15.35 -7.25
CA LEU A 40 6.72 -14.17 -8.07
C LEU A 40 8.19 -13.72 -8.20
N HIS A 41 8.89 -13.67 -7.08
CA HIS A 41 10.31 -13.28 -7.03
C HIS A 41 11.22 -14.30 -7.71
N LYS A 42 10.92 -15.61 -7.63
CA LYS A 42 11.63 -16.64 -8.40
C LYS A 42 11.55 -16.39 -9.90
N ARG A 43 10.38 -16.00 -10.41
CA ARG A 43 10.21 -15.65 -11.84
C ARG A 43 11.04 -14.43 -12.25
N ARG A 44 11.33 -13.53 -11.30
CA ARG A 44 12.19 -12.35 -11.51
C ARG A 44 13.70 -12.67 -11.40
N GLY A 45 14.06 -13.87 -10.94
CA GLY A 45 15.44 -14.19 -10.58
C GLY A 45 15.95 -13.44 -9.35
N ALA A 46 15.06 -12.89 -8.53
CA ALA A 46 15.36 -12.19 -7.29
C ALA A 46 14.95 -13.03 -6.07
N PRO A 47 15.76 -13.10 -5.00
CA PRO A 47 15.39 -13.84 -3.82
C PRO A 47 14.30 -13.12 -3.02
N TRP A 48 13.27 -13.85 -2.59
CA TRP A 48 12.31 -13.37 -1.60
C TRP A 48 12.73 -13.79 -0.19
N LYS A 49 12.77 -12.84 0.73
CA LYS A 49 13.06 -13.16 2.13
C LYS A 49 11.76 -13.54 2.84
N VAL A 50 11.56 -14.82 3.05
CA VAL A 50 10.44 -15.32 3.85
C VAL A 50 10.66 -14.93 5.31
N ALA A 51 9.66 -14.28 5.91
CA ALA A 51 9.63 -13.94 7.32
C ALA A 51 8.73 -14.92 8.10
N ALA A 52 9.01 -15.12 9.37
CA ALA A 52 8.08 -15.79 10.26
C ALA A 52 6.89 -14.89 10.57
N PHE A 53 5.72 -15.49 10.78
CA PHE A 53 4.54 -14.73 11.22
C PHE A 53 4.78 -14.17 12.63
N ASP A 54 4.66 -12.86 12.74
CA ASP A 54 4.67 -12.16 14.02
C ASP A 54 3.24 -11.65 14.30
N PRO A 55 2.56 -12.17 15.33
CA PRO A 55 1.21 -11.73 15.67
C PRO A 55 1.16 -10.28 16.17
N ALA A 56 2.27 -9.70 16.64
CA ALA A 56 2.39 -8.31 17.02
C ALA A 56 2.96 -7.42 15.90
N GLY A 57 3.39 -8.03 14.81
CA GLY A 57 4.06 -7.35 13.71
C GLY A 57 3.14 -6.44 12.87
N PRO A 58 3.73 -5.60 12.03
CA PRO A 58 3.00 -4.61 11.24
C PRO A 58 1.94 -5.22 10.34
N TRP A 59 2.24 -6.37 9.69
CA TRP A 59 1.31 -7.05 8.82
C TRP A 59 0.04 -7.51 9.58
N ALA A 60 0.23 -8.18 10.73
CA ALA A 60 -0.88 -8.64 11.55
C ALA A 60 -1.70 -7.47 12.12
N THR A 61 -1.03 -6.39 12.52
CA THR A 61 -1.67 -5.16 13.00
C THR A 61 -2.57 -4.54 11.92
N LEU A 62 -2.07 -4.44 10.68
CA LEU A 62 -2.86 -3.99 9.53
C LEU A 62 -4.06 -4.90 9.26
N GLN A 63 -3.86 -6.22 9.22
CA GLN A 63 -4.96 -7.16 8.94
C GLN A 63 -6.04 -7.10 10.02
N ARG A 64 -5.69 -7.00 11.30
CA ARG A 64 -6.67 -6.79 12.38
C ARG A 64 -7.45 -5.49 12.22
N HIS A 65 -6.79 -4.43 11.80
CA HIS A 65 -7.47 -3.16 11.51
C HIS A 65 -8.51 -3.34 10.40
N LEU A 66 -8.13 -3.98 9.29
CA LEU A 66 -9.05 -4.27 8.19
C LEU A 66 -10.19 -5.19 8.64
N LEU A 67 -9.93 -6.22 9.44
CA LEU A 67 -10.99 -7.08 9.98
C LEU A 67 -11.95 -6.32 10.90
N ALA A 68 -11.46 -5.41 11.72
CA ALA A 68 -12.27 -4.65 12.65
C ALA A 68 -13.18 -3.62 11.97
N HIS A 69 -12.73 -3.00 10.88
CA HIS A 69 -13.43 -1.91 10.21
C HIS A 69 -14.05 -2.31 8.86
N ASP A 70 -13.44 -3.27 8.18
CA ASP A 70 -13.76 -3.65 6.81
C ASP A 70 -13.97 -5.18 6.66
N GLY A 71 -14.24 -5.90 7.74
CA GLY A 71 -14.40 -7.36 7.75
C GLY A 71 -15.47 -7.90 6.80
N ALA A 72 -16.38 -7.02 6.35
CA ALA A 72 -17.34 -7.32 5.29
C ALA A 72 -16.67 -7.63 3.95
N HIS A 73 -15.44 -7.18 3.70
CA HIS A 73 -14.69 -7.30 2.47
C HIS A 73 -13.43 -8.16 2.63
N ALA A 74 -13.35 -8.98 3.71
CA ALA A 74 -12.25 -9.87 3.99
C ALA A 74 -12.70 -11.34 3.92
N PHE A 75 -12.08 -12.13 3.04
CA PHE A 75 -12.44 -13.54 2.80
C PHE A 75 -11.21 -14.43 2.67
N VAL A 76 -11.36 -15.69 3.05
CA VAL A 76 -10.41 -16.75 2.78
C VAL A 76 -11.02 -17.81 1.88
N ALA A 77 -10.16 -18.48 1.12
CA ALA A 77 -10.44 -19.71 0.40
C ALA A 77 -9.78 -20.87 1.15
N GLU A 78 -10.54 -21.92 1.43
CA GLU A 78 -10.11 -23.07 2.22
C GLU A 78 -10.32 -24.36 1.42
N GLU A 79 -9.31 -25.21 1.38
CA GLU A 79 -9.33 -26.54 0.78
C GLU A 79 -8.78 -27.54 1.79
N ASP A 80 -9.56 -28.57 2.15
CA ASP A 80 -9.19 -29.61 3.12
C ASP A 80 -8.69 -29.05 4.48
N GLY A 81 -9.33 -27.99 4.99
CA GLY A 81 -8.94 -27.34 6.23
C GLY A 81 -7.71 -26.43 6.14
N ARG A 82 -7.14 -26.24 4.95
CA ARG A 82 -5.98 -25.37 4.70
C ARG A 82 -6.41 -24.11 3.97
N ILE A 83 -5.98 -22.95 4.44
CA ILE A 83 -6.17 -21.70 3.71
C ILE A 83 -5.26 -21.70 2.47
N VAL A 84 -5.88 -21.54 1.30
CA VAL A 84 -5.22 -21.55 -0.02
C VAL A 84 -5.33 -20.20 -0.74
N GLY A 85 -6.01 -19.23 -0.16
CA GLY A 85 -6.09 -17.89 -0.68
C GLY A 85 -6.77 -16.95 0.32
N PHE A 86 -6.52 -15.66 0.20
CA PHE A 86 -7.21 -14.65 0.99
C PHE A 86 -7.31 -13.34 0.23
N THR A 87 -8.27 -12.53 0.64
CA THR A 87 -8.47 -11.17 0.16
C THR A 87 -8.90 -10.27 1.31
N ALA A 88 -8.54 -9.00 1.20
CA ALA A 88 -9.03 -7.94 2.07
C ALA A 88 -9.15 -6.64 1.26
N ALA A 89 -10.25 -5.94 1.44
CA ALA A 89 -10.43 -4.60 0.89
C ALA A 89 -10.93 -3.66 1.99
N LEU A 90 -10.69 -2.38 1.83
CA LEU A 90 -11.22 -1.33 2.69
C LEU A 90 -12.21 -0.45 1.92
N VAL A 91 -13.15 0.14 2.67
CA VAL A 91 -14.11 1.10 2.14
C VAL A 91 -14.02 2.39 2.97
N ARG A 92 -13.87 3.52 2.28
CA ARG A 92 -13.89 4.87 2.87
C ARG A 92 -14.81 5.74 2.02
N ASP A 93 -15.92 6.15 2.58
CA ASP A 93 -17.00 6.81 1.85
C ASP A 93 -17.42 5.99 0.60
N ASP A 94 -17.23 6.52 -0.60
CA ASP A 94 -17.52 5.87 -1.88
C ASP A 94 -16.30 5.29 -2.58
N PHE A 95 -15.20 5.16 -1.86
CA PHE A 95 -13.92 4.63 -2.35
C PHE A 95 -13.65 3.23 -1.78
N TRP A 96 -13.51 2.26 -2.68
CA TRP A 96 -13.10 0.89 -2.37
C TRP A 96 -11.66 0.66 -2.80
N PHE A 97 -10.85 0.10 -1.92
CA PHE A 97 -9.47 -0.23 -2.21
C PHE A 97 -9.16 -1.69 -1.88
N LEU A 98 -8.72 -2.45 -2.90
CA LEU A 98 -8.23 -3.81 -2.69
C LEU A 98 -6.84 -3.77 -2.08
N SER A 99 -6.76 -4.07 -0.79
CA SER A 99 -5.54 -4.13 0.00
C SER A 99 -4.75 -5.41 -0.26
N ALA A 100 -5.43 -6.54 -0.38
CA ALA A 100 -4.81 -7.84 -0.55
C ALA A 100 -5.64 -8.77 -1.44
N LEU A 101 -4.96 -9.52 -2.31
CA LEU A 101 -5.51 -10.67 -3.01
C LEU A 101 -4.36 -11.63 -3.33
N PHE A 102 -4.28 -12.71 -2.58
CA PHE A 102 -3.22 -13.70 -2.74
C PHE A 102 -3.80 -15.11 -2.81
N VAL A 103 -3.21 -15.94 -3.66
CA VAL A 103 -3.58 -17.35 -3.83
C VAL A 103 -2.30 -18.17 -3.82
N ASP A 104 -2.31 -19.25 -3.05
CA ASP A 104 -1.23 -20.25 -3.00
C ASP A 104 -0.88 -20.68 -4.43
N PRO A 105 0.40 -20.69 -4.82
CA PRO A 105 0.82 -21.06 -6.17
C PRO A 105 0.25 -22.39 -6.68
N SER A 106 0.08 -23.37 -5.79
CA SER A 106 -0.50 -24.69 -6.13
C SER A 106 -1.99 -24.65 -6.49
N CYS A 107 -2.69 -23.56 -6.11
CA CYS A 107 -4.13 -23.37 -6.34
C CYS A 107 -4.43 -22.27 -7.36
N GLN A 108 -3.41 -21.64 -7.94
CA GLN A 108 -3.59 -20.66 -9.02
C GLN A 108 -4.14 -21.32 -10.30
N GLY A 109 -4.78 -20.51 -11.15
CA GLY A 109 -5.42 -21.02 -12.38
C GLY A 109 -6.75 -21.75 -12.19
N ARG A 110 -7.20 -21.98 -10.94
CA ARG A 110 -8.44 -22.70 -10.57
C ARG A 110 -9.62 -21.75 -10.28
N GLY A 111 -9.49 -20.46 -10.59
CA GLY A 111 -10.55 -19.46 -10.37
C GLY A 111 -10.64 -18.90 -8.94
N VAL A 112 -9.77 -19.35 -8.01
CA VAL A 112 -9.80 -18.95 -6.59
C VAL A 112 -9.67 -17.43 -6.45
N GLY A 113 -8.69 -16.81 -7.11
CA GLY A 113 -8.46 -15.37 -7.05
C GLY A 113 -9.65 -14.57 -7.62
N ALA A 114 -10.25 -15.01 -8.71
CA ALA A 114 -11.43 -14.36 -9.28
C ALA A 114 -12.61 -14.40 -8.31
N ARG A 115 -12.83 -15.54 -7.65
CA ARG A 115 -13.92 -15.68 -6.68
C ARG A 115 -13.71 -14.85 -5.42
N LEU A 116 -12.47 -14.83 -4.89
CA LEU A 116 -12.12 -13.96 -3.76
C LEU A 116 -12.31 -12.48 -4.10
N PHE A 117 -11.89 -12.05 -5.29
CA PHE A 117 -12.07 -10.69 -5.77
C PHE A 117 -13.55 -10.31 -5.84
N GLU A 118 -14.40 -11.18 -6.41
CA GLU A 118 -15.84 -10.95 -6.48
C GLU A 118 -16.50 -10.81 -5.10
N LEU A 119 -16.07 -11.63 -4.13
CA LEU A 119 -16.60 -11.58 -2.77
C LEU A 119 -16.22 -10.31 -2.02
N ALA A 120 -15.02 -9.76 -2.28
CA ALA A 120 -14.55 -8.54 -1.66
C ALA A 120 -15.04 -7.27 -2.38
N TRP A 121 -15.52 -7.40 -3.62
CA TRP A 121 -15.96 -6.27 -4.43
C TRP A 121 -17.19 -5.58 -3.84
N ASP A 122 -17.16 -4.25 -3.73
CA ASP A 122 -18.30 -3.44 -3.36
C ASP A 122 -18.77 -2.59 -4.56
N ALA A 123 -19.89 -3.00 -5.15
CA ALA A 123 -20.48 -2.30 -6.30
C ALA A 123 -21.18 -0.99 -5.89
N SER A 124 -21.40 -0.70 -4.62
CA SER A 124 -21.98 0.55 -4.15
C SER A 124 -20.97 1.71 -4.17
N CYS A 125 -19.69 1.42 -4.10
CA CYS A 125 -18.63 2.40 -4.26
C CYS A 125 -18.54 2.85 -5.72
N ARG A 126 -18.33 4.13 -5.96
CA ARG A 126 -18.13 4.69 -7.30
C ARG A 126 -16.68 4.62 -7.73
N ARG A 127 -15.77 4.65 -6.77
CA ARG A 127 -14.33 4.68 -6.98
C ARG A 127 -13.71 3.38 -6.49
N HIS A 128 -12.87 2.77 -7.34
CA HIS A 128 -12.20 1.52 -7.01
C HIS A 128 -10.73 1.64 -7.36
N ALA A 129 -9.87 1.13 -6.47
CA ALA A 129 -8.43 1.17 -6.67
C ALA A 129 -7.75 -0.09 -6.14
N THR A 130 -6.54 -0.32 -6.61
CA THR A 130 -5.59 -1.27 -6.05
C THR A 130 -4.18 -0.91 -6.44
N VAL A 131 -3.20 -1.37 -5.67
CA VAL A 131 -1.80 -1.39 -6.08
C VAL A 131 -1.35 -2.84 -6.24
N THR A 132 -0.71 -3.14 -7.34
CA THR A 132 -0.24 -4.49 -7.65
C THR A 132 1.17 -4.46 -8.25
N GLU A 133 1.78 -5.63 -8.35
CA GLU A 133 3.02 -5.80 -9.09
C GLU A 133 2.77 -5.66 -10.60
N ALA A 134 3.54 -4.77 -11.26
CA ALA A 134 3.39 -4.52 -12.69
C ALA A 134 3.57 -5.79 -13.56
N ILE A 135 4.35 -6.75 -13.07
CA ILE A 135 4.65 -8.00 -13.77
C ILE A 135 3.66 -9.13 -13.52
N GLN A 136 2.50 -8.87 -12.88
CA GLN A 136 1.46 -9.86 -12.65
C GLN A 136 0.32 -9.73 -13.67
N PRO A 137 0.45 -10.31 -14.88
CA PRO A 137 -0.54 -10.13 -15.93
C PRO A 137 -1.92 -10.70 -15.57
N VAL A 138 -1.95 -11.75 -14.73
CA VAL A 138 -3.21 -12.41 -14.32
C VAL A 138 -4.03 -11.48 -13.43
N SER A 139 -3.43 -10.88 -12.40
CA SER A 139 -4.13 -9.94 -11.51
C SER A 139 -4.49 -8.65 -12.25
N ASN A 140 -3.58 -8.10 -13.05
CA ASN A 140 -3.87 -6.93 -13.88
C ASN A 140 -5.07 -7.16 -14.81
N GLY A 141 -5.13 -8.31 -15.47
CA GLY A 141 -6.27 -8.69 -16.33
C GLY A 141 -7.57 -8.90 -15.53
N LEU A 142 -7.47 -9.42 -14.28
CA LEU A 142 -8.63 -9.59 -13.41
C LEU A 142 -9.25 -8.22 -13.04
N TYR A 143 -8.43 -7.27 -12.62
CA TYR A 143 -8.87 -5.92 -12.23
C TYR A 143 -9.42 -5.14 -13.43
N ALA A 144 -8.73 -5.20 -14.58
CA ALA A 144 -9.15 -4.53 -15.82
C ALA A 144 -10.53 -4.98 -16.30
N ARG A 145 -10.92 -6.24 -16.11
CA ARG A 145 -12.27 -6.74 -16.44
C ARG A 145 -13.40 -6.07 -15.65
N ARG A 146 -13.07 -5.50 -14.49
CA ARG A 146 -14.00 -4.72 -13.65
C ARG A 146 -13.82 -3.20 -13.85
N GLY A 147 -13.04 -2.79 -14.84
CA GLY A 147 -12.80 -1.39 -15.12
C GLY A 147 -11.75 -0.72 -14.24
N VAL A 148 -11.07 -1.47 -13.35
CA VAL A 148 -9.96 -0.91 -12.55
C VAL A 148 -8.69 -1.00 -13.39
N MET A 149 -8.31 0.12 -13.99
CA MET A 149 -7.30 0.17 -15.06
C MET A 149 -5.96 0.71 -14.56
N PRO A 150 -4.83 0.24 -15.10
CA PRO A 150 -3.53 0.81 -14.82
C PRO A 150 -3.48 2.29 -15.21
N VAL A 151 -3.08 3.16 -14.26
CA VAL A 151 -3.02 4.61 -14.51
C VAL A 151 -1.61 5.18 -14.33
N THR A 152 -0.83 4.67 -13.37
CA THR A 152 0.53 5.18 -13.12
C THR A 152 1.36 4.16 -12.37
N PRO A 153 2.70 4.15 -12.54
CA PRO A 153 3.54 3.39 -11.64
C PRO A 153 3.48 3.96 -10.21
N MET A 154 3.57 3.07 -9.23
CA MET A 154 3.85 3.42 -7.86
C MET A 154 5.35 3.30 -7.63
N LEU A 155 6.06 4.41 -7.66
CA LEU A 155 7.52 4.46 -7.59
C LEU A 155 7.99 4.28 -6.15
N VAL A 156 8.74 3.23 -5.89
CA VAL A 156 9.37 3.00 -4.58
C VAL A 156 10.72 3.68 -4.58
N PHE A 157 10.89 4.65 -3.71
CA PHE A 157 12.15 5.35 -3.51
C PHE A 157 12.86 4.84 -2.27
N SER A 158 14.17 4.69 -2.35
CA SER A 158 15.02 4.35 -1.21
C SER A 158 16.38 5.06 -1.28
N GLY A 159 17.05 5.12 -0.14
CA GLY A 159 18.41 5.64 -0.02
C GLY A 159 18.61 6.62 1.13
N ARG A 160 19.79 7.22 1.15
CA ARG A 160 20.15 8.25 2.12
C ARG A 160 19.87 9.61 1.54
N PRO A 161 18.94 10.41 2.13
CA PRO A 161 18.66 11.71 1.61
C PRO A 161 19.89 12.62 1.77
N ARG A 162 20.24 13.34 0.71
CA ARG A 162 21.21 14.42 0.77
C ARG A 162 20.49 15.66 1.28
N VAL A 163 20.79 16.05 2.48
CA VAL A 163 20.37 17.35 3.02
C VAL A 163 21.46 18.34 2.64
N ASP A 164 21.32 19.00 1.50
CA ASP A 164 22.26 20.06 1.11
C ASP A 164 22.13 21.22 2.07
N SER A 165 23.09 21.30 3.00
CA SER A 165 23.31 22.51 3.82
C SER A 165 23.88 23.67 3.02
N ARG A 166 24.09 23.51 1.68
CA ARG A 166 24.61 24.52 0.78
C ARG A 166 23.78 24.50 -0.51
N SER A 167 23.08 25.57 -0.74
CA SER A 167 22.55 25.93 -2.05
C SER A 167 23.71 25.97 -3.05
N ASP A 168 23.93 24.86 -3.77
CA ASP A 168 24.88 24.86 -4.89
C ASP A 168 24.24 25.69 -6.01
N SER A 169 24.78 26.87 -6.22
CA SER A 169 24.30 27.97 -7.07
C SER A 169 24.37 27.68 -8.58
N ARG A 170 24.40 26.42 -9.00
CA ARG A 170 24.60 26.03 -10.42
C ARG A 170 23.36 25.54 -11.16
N VAL A 171 22.27 25.25 -10.46
CA VAL A 171 20.97 25.03 -11.09
C VAL A 171 19.96 25.84 -10.25
N GLY A 172 19.35 26.84 -10.79
CA GLY A 172 18.51 27.86 -10.14
C GLY A 172 17.42 27.38 -9.18
N ALA A 173 17.78 26.58 -8.22
CA ALA A 173 17.00 26.23 -7.05
C ALA A 173 17.14 27.39 -6.06
N ARG A 174 16.27 28.40 -6.23
CA ARG A 174 15.93 29.36 -5.16
C ARG A 174 15.52 28.49 -3.98
N THR A 175 16.30 28.51 -2.88
CA THR A 175 15.82 28.13 -1.55
C THR A 175 14.57 28.99 -1.34
N ASP A 176 13.42 28.34 -1.47
CA ASP A 176 12.16 29.04 -1.47
C ASP A 176 11.99 29.61 -0.06
N SER A 177 11.83 30.92 0.07
CA SER A 177 11.52 31.60 1.33
C SER A 177 10.33 30.96 2.06
N ARG A 178 9.56 30.15 1.35
CA ARG A 178 8.39 29.39 1.80
C ARG A 178 8.70 28.21 2.74
N GLU A 179 9.95 27.68 2.77
CA GLU A 179 10.35 26.64 3.72
C GLU A 179 10.51 27.18 5.14
N LYS A 180 10.81 28.48 5.28
CA LYS A 180 11.05 29.12 6.57
C LYS A 180 9.77 29.27 7.42
N ASP A 181 8.60 29.18 6.79
CA ASP A 181 7.32 29.40 7.44
C ASP A 181 6.60 28.08 7.77
N LEU A 182 7.22 26.92 7.47
CA LEU A 182 6.65 25.61 7.78
C LEU A 182 6.93 25.23 9.25
N GLN A 183 5.88 25.02 10.01
CA GLN A 183 5.94 24.66 11.42
C GLN A 183 5.33 23.28 11.66
N ALA A 184 6.02 22.48 12.49
CA ALA A 184 5.50 21.23 12.98
C ALA A 184 4.69 21.48 14.26
N VAL A 185 3.44 21.04 14.27
CA VAL A 185 2.55 21.17 15.43
C VAL A 185 1.93 19.82 15.79
N ALA A 186 1.32 19.74 16.96
CA ALA A 186 0.58 18.56 17.37
C ALA A 186 -0.60 18.30 16.41
N PRO A 187 -0.88 17.03 16.06
CA PRO A 187 -1.95 16.71 15.14
C PRO A 187 -3.33 16.98 15.79
N GLU A 188 -4.18 17.64 15.03
CA GLU A 188 -5.60 17.86 15.37
C GLU A 188 -6.46 17.04 14.41
N ARG A 189 -7.38 16.24 14.94
CA ARG A 189 -8.21 15.30 14.16
C ARG A 189 -8.94 15.97 13.00
N GLU A 190 -9.55 17.12 13.27
CA GLU A 190 -10.31 17.88 12.26
C GLU A 190 -9.39 18.40 11.14
N ALA A 191 -8.18 18.85 11.49
CA ALA A 191 -7.21 19.30 10.51
C ALA A 191 -6.70 18.14 9.64
N LEU A 192 -6.46 16.96 10.23
CA LEU A 192 -6.09 15.75 9.47
C LEU A 192 -7.19 15.36 8.50
N ALA A 193 -8.45 15.26 8.96
CA ALA A 193 -9.61 14.92 8.13
C ALA A 193 -9.80 15.93 6.98
N ALA A 194 -9.63 17.22 7.23
CA ALA A 194 -9.72 18.25 6.18
C ALA A 194 -8.63 18.12 5.11
N ILE A 195 -7.42 17.70 5.51
CA ILE A 195 -6.32 17.42 4.57
C ILE A 195 -6.62 16.14 3.78
N ASP A 196 -7.16 15.08 4.41
CA ASP A 196 -7.57 13.85 3.73
C ASP A 196 -8.58 14.13 2.63
N VAL A 197 -9.64 14.87 2.94
CA VAL A 197 -10.67 15.23 1.95
C VAL A 197 -10.05 16.02 0.79
N ALA A 198 -9.11 16.93 1.06
CA ALA A 198 -8.42 17.67 0.00
C ALA A 198 -7.51 16.79 -0.86
N ALA A 199 -6.80 15.82 -0.24
CA ALA A 199 -5.80 14.99 -0.91
C ALA A 199 -6.40 13.75 -1.60
N TYR A 200 -7.35 13.09 -0.95
CA TYR A 200 -7.93 11.79 -1.39
C TYR A 200 -9.39 11.93 -1.85
N GLY A 201 -10.07 13.01 -1.46
CA GLY A 201 -11.51 13.20 -1.69
C GLY A 201 -12.40 12.44 -0.71
N PHE A 202 -11.85 11.92 0.40
CA PHE A 202 -12.58 11.23 1.48
C PHE A 202 -11.83 11.29 2.79
N ASP A 203 -12.55 11.11 3.91
CA ASP A 203 -12.00 11.08 5.27
C ASP A 203 -11.29 9.75 5.55
N ARG A 204 -10.13 9.83 6.19
CA ARG A 204 -9.31 8.68 6.60
C ARG A 204 -9.13 8.59 8.12
N SER A 205 -10.00 9.21 8.89
CA SER A 205 -9.93 9.22 10.37
C SER A 205 -9.82 7.82 10.98
N THR A 206 -10.42 6.81 10.34
CA THR A 206 -10.29 5.39 10.73
C THR A 206 -8.84 4.93 10.58
N ASP A 207 -8.17 5.27 9.48
CA ASP A 207 -6.81 4.82 9.19
C ASP A 207 -5.77 5.55 10.04
N HIS A 208 -6.03 6.79 10.44
CA HIS A 208 -5.17 7.53 11.38
C HIS A 208 -4.98 6.79 12.70
N THR A 209 -5.99 6.03 13.16
CA THR A 209 -5.87 5.21 14.38
C THR A 209 -4.86 4.07 14.22
N LEU A 210 -4.76 3.50 13.02
CA LEU A 210 -3.77 2.48 12.68
C LEU A 210 -2.38 3.11 12.56
N TRP A 211 -2.25 4.18 11.77
CA TRP A 211 -0.96 4.83 11.55
C TRP A 211 -0.34 5.35 12.84
N ALA A 212 -1.15 5.87 13.77
CA ALA A 212 -0.67 6.27 15.09
C ALA A 212 -0.09 5.11 15.91
N ARG A 213 -0.57 3.87 15.71
CA ARG A 213 -0.02 2.67 16.36
C ARG A 213 1.25 2.15 15.70
N MET A 214 1.38 2.36 14.38
CA MET A 214 2.49 1.85 13.56
C MET A 214 3.61 2.87 13.40
N SER A 215 3.47 4.08 13.92
CA SER A 215 4.41 5.18 13.73
C SER A 215 4.83 5.82 15.06
N GLN A 216 5.72 6.78 14.95
CA GLN A 216 6.11 7.67 16.06
C GLN A 216 5.07 8.77 16.33
N GLY A 217 3.89 8.68 15.71
CA GLY A 217 2.83 9.68 15.73
C GLY A 217 2.80 10.54 14.47
N ALA A 218 1.69 11.25 14.29
CA ALA A 218 1.53 12.21 13.22
C ALA A 218 2.30 13.50 13.51
N THR A 219 2.86 14.10 12.47
CA THR A 219 3.26 15.51 12.46
C THR A 219 2.25 16.27 11.61
N LEU A 220 1.58 17.27 12.18
CA LEU A 220 0.79 18.24 11.42
C LEU A 220 1.70 19.41 11.04
N TRP A 221 1.71 19.74 9.76
CA TRP A 221 2.48 20.83 9.21
C TRP A 221 1.58 22.03 8.97
N GLN A 222 1.98 23.19 9.48
CA GLN A 222 1.33 24.46 9.25
C GLN A 222 2.21 25.37 8.42
N ARG A 223 1.60 26.13 7.50
CA ARG A 223 2.23 27.21 6.76
C ARG A 223 1.39 28.47 6.95
N ASP A 224 2.03 29.56 7.29
CA ASP A 224 1.35 30.84 7.59
C ASP A 224 0.26 30.69 8.68
N GLY A 225 0.48 29.82 9.68
CA GLY A 225 -0.45 29.54 10.76
C GLY A 225 -1.65 28.62 10.38
N ALA A 226 -1.72 28.13 9.13
CA ALA A 226 -2.80 27.27 8.67
C ALA A 226 -2.31 25.82 8.42
N PRO A 227 -3.07 24.78 8.84
CA PRO A 227 -2.78 23.38 8.51
C PRO A 227 -2.66 23.18 7.00
N CYS A 228 -1.56 22.63 6.51
CA CYS A 228 -1.31 22.45 5.09
C CYS A 228 -1.01 21.00 4.68
N ALA A 229 -0.38 20.21 5.57
CA ALA A 229 -0.06 18.82 5.32
C ALA A 229 0.07 18.03 6.63
N TYR A 230 0.08 16.71 6.53
CA TYR A 230 0.52 15.83 7.60
C TYR A 230 1.49 14.78 7.09
N SER A 231 2.26 14.20 8.01
CA SER A 231 3.16 13.08 7.74
C SER A 231 3.22 12.12 8.92
N TYR A 232 3.53 10.87 8.60
CA TYR A 232 3.88 9.83 9.57
C TYR A 232 5.27 9.28 9.27
N ARG A 233 5.97 8.93 10.32
CA ARG A 233 7.23 8.21 10.26
C ARG A 233 7.02 6.88 10.99
N ASP A 234 7.06 5.79 10.23
CA ASP A 234 6.78 4.46 10.76
C ASP A 234 7.80 4.03 11.83
N THR A 235 7.41 3.08 12.67
CA THR A 235 8.32 2.39 13.58
C THR A 235 9.29 1.46 12.84
N ILE A 236 8.95 1.03 11.61
CA ILE A 236 9.89 0.40 10.70
C ILE A 236 10.95 1.42 10.31
N PRO A 237 12.24 1.18 10.62
CA PRO A 237 13.28 2.14 10.36
C PRO A 237 13.30 2.62 8.91
N GLY A 238 13.27 3.93 8.73
CA GLY A 238 13.36 4.59 7.43
C GLY A 238 12.06 4.67 6.63
N LEU A 239 10.99 3.98 7.01
CA LEU A 239 9.73 4.08 6.29
C LEU A 239 9.04 5.43 6.60
N ILE A 240 8.81 6.23 5.56
CA ILE A 240 8.11 7.51 5.64
C ILE A 240 6.79 7.39 4.86
N GLY A 241 5.70 7.66 5.54
CA GLY A 241 4.35 7.64 4.99
C GLY A 241 3.31 7.17 6.03
N PRO A 242 2.04 7.54 5.81
CA PRO A 242 1.57 8.40 4.72
C PRO A 242 2.02 9.86 4.89
N ILE A 243 2.07 10.58 3.76
CA ILE A 243 2.12 12.04 3.71
C ILE A 243 0.92 12.49 2.88
N ALA A 244 0.17 13.48 3.35
CA ALA A 244 -0.82 14.13 2.53
C ALA A 244 -0.77 15.66 2.74
N GLY A 245 -1.07 16.39 1.68
CA GLY A 245 -1.14 17.84 1.68
C GLY A 245 -2.42 18.32 1.02
N ARG A 246 -2.87 19.53 1.38
CA ARG A 246 -4.01 20.18 0.72
C ARG A 246 -3.81 20.34 -0.78
N ASP A 247 -2.56 20.41 -1.20
CA ASP A 247 -2.10 20.44 -2.57
C ASP A 247 -0.71 19.79 -2.68
N ALA A 248 -0.21 19.67 -3.91
CA ALA A 248 1.08 19.04 -4.19
C ALA A 248 2.27 19.80 -3.57
N GLU A 249 2.16 21.15 -3.42
CA GLU A 249 3.22 21.96 -2.81
C GLU A 249 3.27 21.72 -1.30
N CYS A 250 2.14 21.70 -0.62
CA CYS A 250 2.04 21.38 0.81
C CYS A 250 2.60 19.99 1.12
N ALA A 251 2.24 18.98 0.31
CA ALA A 251 2.80 17.64 0.46
C ALA A 251 4.32 17.62 0.22
N ALA A 252 4.82 18.38 -0.75
CA ALA A 252 6.25 18.49 -1.05
C ALA A 252 7.03 19.15 0.09
N LEU A 253 6.48 20.18 0.73
CA LEU A 253 7.08 20.81 1.91
C LEU A 253 7.17 19.81 3.06
N ALA A 254 6.12 19.06 3.34
CA ALA A 254 6.12 18.02 4.37
C ALA A 254 7.16 16.92 4.05
N LEU A 255 7.25 16.49 2.79
CA LEU A 255 8.25 15.49 2.37
C LEU A 255 9.68 16.02 2.57
N ARG A 256 9.98 17.26 2.15
CA ARG A 256 11.32 17.87 2.39
C ARG A 256 11.64 17.93 3.87
N ALA A 257 10.70 18.37 4.69
CA ALA A 257 10.88 18.44 6.13
C ALA A 257 11.15 17.06 6.74
N GLU A 258 10.45 16.02 6.30
CA GLU A 258 10.69 14.64 6.76
C GLU A 258 12.06 14.12 6.30
N LEU A 259 12.48 14.38 5.08
CA LEU A 259 13.81 14.00 4.60
C LEU A 259 14.91 14.72 5.38
N ALA A 260 14.74 16.02 5.68
CA ALA A 260 15.68 16.80 6.48
C ALA A 260 15.79 16.32 7.94
N ARG A 261 14.74 15.71 8.48
CA ARG A 261 14.76 15.11 9.85
C ARG A 261 15.43 13.73 9.90
N THR A 262 15.81 13.16 8.76
CA THR A 262 16.47 11.86 8.70
C THR A 262 17.90 12.02 9.22
N PRO A 263 18.37 11.15 10.15
CA PRO A 263 19.74 11.17 10.60
C PRO A 263 20.74 11.03 9.44
N GLU A 264 21.94 11.61 9.57
CA GLU A 264 22.94 11.65 8.50
C GLU A 264 23.25 10.27 7.87
N ASN A 265 23.23 9.21 8.67
CA ASN A 265 23.42 7.84 8.19
C ASN A 265 22.11 7.06 8.00
N GLY A 266 20.97 7.73 8.13
CA GLY A 266 19.66 7.12 8.01
C GLY A 266 19.29 6.85 6.56
N GLU A 267 18.76 5.67 6.29
CA GLU A 267 18.12 5.36 5.02
C GLU A 267 16.63 5.60 5.12
N VAL A 268 16.02 6.04 4.03
CA VAL A 268 14.57 6.21 3.94
C VAL A 268 14.00 5.34 2.82
N ARG A 269 12.74 4.97 2.98
CA ARG A 269 11.94 4.30 1.98
C ARG A 269 10.54 4.92 1.95
N LEU A 270 10.04 5.18 0.75
CA LEU A 270 8.70 5.73 0.52
C LEU A 270 8.20 5.35 -0.87
N SER A 271 6.89 5.39 -1.08
CA SER A 271 6.27 5.05 -2.36
C SER A 271 5.49 6.24 -2.89
N ILE A 272 5.83 6.72 -4.08
CA ILE A 272 5.22 7.91 -4.69
C ILE A 272 4.47 7.53 -5.95
N PRO A 273 3.18 7.90 -6.10
CA PRO A 273 2.50 7.78 -7.40
C PRO A 273 3.25 8.56 -8.48
N GLY A 274 3.49 7.95 -9.65
CA GLY A 274 4.24 8.60 -10.73
C GLY A 274 3.60 9.90 -11.24
N THR A 275 2.29 10.07 -11.04
CA THR A 275 1.56 11.31 -11.33
C THR A 275 1.83 12.43 -10.34
N ALA A 276 2.31 12.13 -9.14
CA ALA A 276 2.70 13.11 -8.13
C ALA A 276 4.10 13.69 -8.44
N THR A 277 4.23 14.32 -9.61
CA THR A 277 5.51 14.73 -10.21
C THR A 277 6.32 15.68 -9.33
N VAL A 278 5.66 16.53 -8.53
CA VAL A 278 6.32 17.43 -7.58
C VAL A 278 7.01 16.62 -6.48
N LEU A 279 6.33 15.62 -5.93
CA LEU A 279 6.89 14.73 -4.89
C LEU A 279 8.02 13.85 -5.44
N VAL A 280 7.85 13.33 -6.66
CA VAL A 280 8.90 12.58 -7.37
C VAL A 280 10.16 13.45 -7.53
N ARG A 281 10.01 14.71 -7.91
CA ARG A 281 11.13 15.66 -8.04
C ARG A 281 11.85 15.84 -6.69
N VAL A 282 11.10 16.06 -5.60
CA VAL A 282 11.68 16.19 -4.25
C VAL A 282 12.51 14.96 -3.88
N ALA A 283 12.01 13.76 -4.14
CA ALA A 283 12.73 12.52 -3.83
C ALA A 283 14.04 12.39 -4.65
N LEU A 284 13.99 12.73 -5.96
CA LEU A 284 15.17 12.70 -6.83
C LEU A 284 16.20 13.76 -6.46
N ASP A 285 15.75 14.99 -6.19
CA ASP A 285 16.64 16.10 -5.79
C ASP A 285 17.33 15.79 -4.45
N ALA A 286 16.65 15.07 -3.55
CA ALA A 286 17.24 14.53 -2.33
C ALA A 286 18.21 13.34 -2.58
N GLY A 287 18.44 12.93 -3.81
CA GLY A 287 19.37 11.86 -4.18
C GLY A 287 18.84 10.45 -3.92
N LEU A 288 17.54 10.29 -3.67
CA LEU A 288 16.94 8.97 -3.55
C LEU A 288 16.88 8.28 -4.91
N ARG A 289 16.96 6.96 -4.89
CA ARG A 289 16.83 6.11 -6.09
C ARG A 289 15.51 5.40 -6.03
N PHE A 290 14.87 5.19 -7.17
CA PHE A 290 13.70 4.33 -7.20
C PHE A 290 14.11 2.89 -7.56
N ASP A 291 13.45 1.97 -6.85
CA ASP A 291 13.58 0.52 -7.01
C ASP A 291 12.46 0.00 -7.93
N ASP A 292 12.09 -1.26 -7.79
CA ASP A 292 11.00 -1.88 -8.55
C ASP A 292 9.66 -1.18 -8.33
N PRO A 293 9.02 -0.64 -9.39
CA PRO A 293 7.73 0.01 -9.24
C PRO A 293 6.59 -1.02 -9.09
N GLY A 294 5.61 -0.67 -8.25
CA GLY A 294 4.27 -1.23 -8.37
C GLY A 294 3.48 -0.54 -9.47
N LEU A 295 2.23 -0.91 -9.60
CA LEU A 295 1.28 -0.33 -10.54
C LEU A 295 0.01 0.08 -9.79
N LEU A 296 -0.32 1.36 -9.82
CA LEU A 296 -1.58 1.87 -9.31
C LEU A 296 -2.66 1.74 -10.39
N LEU A 297 -3.75 1.10 -10.02
CA LEU A 297 -4.94 0.96 -10.86
C LEU A 297 -6.10 1.71 -10.22
N LEU A 298 -6.86 2.43 -11.02
CA LEU A 298 -8.03 3.21 -10.61
C LEU A 298 -9.21 2.94 -11.54
N SER A 299 -10.42 3.20 -11.05
CA SER A 299 -11.60 3.29 -11.91
C SER A 299 -11.51 4.51 -12.84
N PRO A 300 -12.15 4.47 -14.03
CA PRO A 300 -12.17 5.61 -14.93
C PRO A 300 -12.82 6.84 -14.31
N GLY A 301 -12.20 7.99 -14.51
CA GLY A 301 -12.70 9.29 -14.02
C GLY A 301 -12.25 9.68 -12.63
N ASP A 302 -11.50 8.83 -11.92
CA ASP A 302 -10.88 9.19 -10.66
C ASP A 302 -9.78 10.24 -10.86
N ALA A 303 -9.65 11.15 -9.88
CA ALA A 303 -8.57 12.12 -9.87
C ALA A 303 -7.22 11.41 -9.72
N LEU A 304 -6.26 11.82 -10.53
CA LEU A 304 -4.89 11.30 -10.42
C LEU A 304 -4.22 11.84 -9.16
N PRO A 305 -3.58 10.97 -8.38
CA PRO A 305 -2.90 11.38 -7.16
C PRO A 305 -1.75 12.35 -7.46
N SER A 306 -1.71 13.47 -6.74
CA SER A 306 -0.67 14.50 -6.90
C SER A 306 -0.13 15.06 -5.57
N SER A 307 -0.88 14.90 -4.49
CA SER A 307 -0.63 15.56 -3.20
C SER A 307 -0.50 14.58 -2.01
N TRP A 308 -0.25 13.30 -2.28
CA TRP A 308 -0.08 12.32 -1.22
C TRP A 308 0.93 11.21 -1.55
N ILE A 309 1.47 10.62 -0.52
CA ILE A 309 2.32 9.44 -0.47
C ILE A 309 1.60 8.42 0.41
N PRO A 310 1.33 7.19 -0.03
CA PRO A 310 0.69 6.19 0.80
C PRO A 310 1.61 5.68 1.91
N HIS A 311 1.04 5.09 2.94
CA HIS A 311 1.79 4.32 3.92
C HIS A 311 2.48 3.12 3.29
N SER A 312 1.76 2.38 2.46
CA SER A 312 2.24 1.17 1.80
C SER A 312 1.34 0.81 0.62
N PHE A 313 1.69 -0.24 -0.12
CA PHE A 313 0.81 -0.81 -1.17
C PHE A 313 -0.45 -1.47 -0.62
N TRP A 314 -0.50 -1.74 0.69
CA TRP A 314 -1.63 -2.36 1.37
C TRP A 314 -2.64 -1.37 1.91
N LEU A 315 -2.24 -0.11 2.03
CA LEU A 315 -3.05 0.96 2.59
C LEU A 315 -2.62 2.28 1.93
N LEU A 316 -3.39 2.71 0.94
CA LEU A 316 -3.14 3.97 0.23
C LEU A 316 -3.15 5.17 1.16
#